data_b64a9344f1d3a3d7999d8f62e3847421
#
_entry.id   b64a9344f1d3a3d7999d8f62e3847421
#
_cell.length_a   1.000
_cell.length_b   1.000
_cell.length_c   1.000
_cell.angle_alpha   90.00
_cell.angle_beta   90.00
_cell.angle_gamma   90.00
#
_symmetry.space_group_name_H-M   'P 1'
#
loop_
_entity.id
_entity.type
_entity.pdbx_description
1 polymer ?
#
loop_
_entity_poly.entity_id
_entity_poly.type
_entity_poly.pdbx_seq_one_letter_code
_entity_poly.pdbx_strand_id
1 'polypeptide(L)'
;MPSVHIIGGGVAGYALARHLVQQQYAGSIKISDAQGLPYDRPPLSKSLQVEPFAPVSWYQHHGVGLIQEDVQSLQLPQSADDWVVLATGTTPKALDVPGGHHALSLHSAADAARISDVLESGMFGQRVLVIGAGLVGAEFASTAKMSGAQVTLISSSDAPLAHVLGQELAEQLHADHANHGIATLTGAVTELGPNYALANGQRHDAELIVAAIGVEPETALAGHLGLEVDDGIVVDSQQRSLSNPQVLAIGDVAREENQPRAVHWEAAMEDAAQAAATIMGTAAPKRSVPWFWSDRHEMHVETVGDFSQAASTVTRLNRRGKIQTVFGLDAKGSLVSASMIDGGLMAKAVRRLIAKSATPSIEQLKDPLTGPRELGR
;
A
#
# COMPACT_ATOMS: atom_id res chain seq x y z
N MET A 1 -12.04 -28.92 17.95
CA MET A 1 -12.79 -28.02 17.05
C MET A 1 -11.77 -27.40 16.13
N PRO A 2 -12.07 -27.23 14.84
CA PRO A 2 -11.17 -26.58 13.91
C PRO A 2 -10.80 -25.17 14.39
N SER A 3 -9.60 -24.72 14.04
CA SER A 3 -9.12 -23.42 14.48
C SER A 3 -8.39 -22.67 13.37
N VAL A 4 -8.48 -21.35 13.39
CA VAL A 4 -7.73 -20.46 12.51
C VAL A 4 -6.94 -19.48 13.37
N HIS A 5 -5.63 -19.56 13.30
CA HIS A 5 -4.73 -18.62 13.95
C HIS A 5 -4.12 -17.67 12.92
N ILE A 6 -4.52 -16.42 12.96
CA ILE A 6 -4.06 -15.33 12.07
C ILE A 6 -2.93 -14.58 12.78
N ILE A 7 -1.78 -14.48 12.16
CA ILE A 7 -0.61 -13.74 12.65
C ILE A 7 -0.51 -12.42 11.87
N GLY A 8 -0.84 -11.33 12.54
CA GLY A 8 -0.94 -9.99 11.98
C GLY A 8 -2.37 -9.47 11.87
N GLY A 9 -2.62 -8.31 12.48
CA GLY A 9 -3.92 -7.62 12.54
C GLY A 9 -4.08 -6.50 11.51
N GLY A 10 -3.25 -6.46 10.46
CA GLY A 10 -3.43 -5.54 9.35
C GLY A 10 -4.71 -5.81 8.55
N VAL A 11 -4.91 -5.07 7.43
CA VAL A 11 -6.13 -5.20 6.59
C VAL A 11 -6.40 -6.64 6.16
N ALA A 12 -5.38 -7.41 5.79
CA ALA A 12 -5.53 -8.82 5.37
C ALA A 12 -6.06 -9.70 6.52
N GLY A 13 -5.41 -9.63 7.69
CA GLY A 13 -5.81 -10.45 8.85
C GLY A 13 -7.20 -10.11 9.38
N TYR A 14 -7.53 -8.81 9.50
CA TYR A 14 -8.88 -8.37 9.87
C TYR A 14 -9.92 -8.82 8.85
N ALA A 15 -9.66 -8.61 7.55
CA ALA A 15 -10.60 -8.98 6.50
C ALA A 15 -10.87 -10.50 6.48
N LEU A 16 -9.85 -11.32 6.69
CA LEU A 16 -10.02 -12.78 6.82
C LEU A 16 -10.93 -13.13 7.99
N ALA A 17 -10.65 -12.62 9.18
CA ALA A 17 -11.49 -12.85 10.34
C ALA A 17 -12.95 -12.44 10.09
N ARG A 18 -13.16 -11.26 9.46
CA ARG A 18 -14.48 -10.78 9.08
C ARG A 18 -15.18 -11.69 8.07
N HIS A 19 -14.48 -12.20 7.04
CA HIS A 19 -15.04 -13.15 6.08
C HIS A 19 -15.46 -14.46 6.74
N LEU A 20 -14.62 -15.00 7.62
CA LEU A 20 -14.93 -16.24 8.35
C LEU A 20 -16.16 -16.06 9.25
N VAL A 21 -16.26 -14.94 9.96
CA VAL A 21 -17.47 -14.60 10.76
C VAL A 21 -18.70 -14.48 9.88
N GLN A 22 -18.64 -13.76 8.76
CA GLN A 22 -19.76 -13.58 7.84
C GLN A 22 -20.23 -14.91 7.21
N GLN A 23 -19.31 -15.84 6.98
CA GLN A 23 -19.60 -17.17 6.44
C GLN A 23 -19.92 -18.20 7.53
N GLN A 24 -20.07 -17.77 8.79
CA GLN A 24 -20.43 -18.60 9.94
C GLN A 24 -19.45 -19.77 10.15
N TYR A 25 -18.14 -19.50 10.06
CA TYR A 25 -17.13 -20.51 10.37
C TYR A 25 -17.35 -21.13 11.75
N ALA A 26 -17.45 -22.45 11.82
CA ALA A 26 -17.82 -23.17 13.05
C ALA A 26 -16.65 -23.35 14.04
N GLY A 27 -15.43 -22.99 13.64
CA GLY A 27 -14.22 -23.12 14.47
C GLY A 27 -13.90 -21.85 15.27
N SER A 28 -12.80 -21.91 16.02
CA SER A 28 -12.27 -20.74 16.71
C SER A 28 -11.44 -19.86 15.76
N ILE A 29 -11.52 -18.54 15.93
CA ILE A 29 -10.73 -17.56 15.19
C ILE A 29 -9.91 -16.76 16.19
N LYS A 30 -8.60 -16.64 15.96
CA LYS A 30 -7.68 -15.88 16.80
C LYS A 30 -6.78 -15.01 15.93
N ILE A 31 -6.61 -13.74 16.31
CA ILE A 31 -5.64 -12.81 15.72
C ILE A 31 -4.58 -12.50 16.76
N SER A 32 -3.31 -12.77 16.47
CA SER A 32 -2.16 -12.29 17.26
C SER A 32 -1.49 -11.14 16.51
N ASP A 33 -1.33 -10.00 17.16
CA ASP A 33 -0.67 -8.81 16.60
C ASP A 33 0.12 -8.07 17.69
N ALA A 34 1.33 -7.65 17.36
CA ALA A 34 2.19 -6.94 18.31
C ALA A 34 1.58 -5.61 18.80
N GLN A 35 0.76 -4.97 17.97
CA GLN A 35 0.13 -3.68 18.28
C GLN A 35 -1.29 -3.82 18.87
N GLY A 36 -1.81 -5.03 18.94
CA GLY A 36 -3.08 -5.36 19.59
C GLY A 36 -4.30 -5.15 18.71
N LEU A 37 -5.01 -4.03 18.83
CA LEU A 37 -6.25 -3.81 18.07
C LEU A 37 -5.96 -3.55 16.58
N PRO A 38 -6.54 -4.34 15.66
CA PRO A 38 -6.39 -4.14 14.21
C PRO A 38 -6.86 -2.77 13.74
N TYR A 39 -6.04 -2.07 12.95
CA TYR A 39 -6.31 -0.73 12.44
C TYR A 39 -5.88 -0.55 10.99
N ASP A 40 -6.44 0.48 10.35
CA ASP A 40 -6.14 0.83 8.96
C ASP A 40 -4.85 1.65 8.86
N ARG A 41 -3.94 1.29 7.94
CA ARG A 41 -2.66 1.96 7.77
C ARG A 41 -2.68 3.21 6.86
N PRO A 42 -3.48 3.27 5.77
CA PRO A 42 -3.51 4.45 4.90
C PRO A 42 -3.73 5.80 5.60
N PRO A 43 -4.49 5.93 6.70
CA PRO A 43 -4.61 7.19 7.44
C PRO A 43 -3.30 7.69 8.06
N LEU A 44 -2.33 6.80 8.34
CA LEU A 44 -1.08 7.17 8.99
C LEU A 44 -0.27 8.20 8.19
N SER A 45 -0.21 8.09 6.85
CA SER A 45 0.50 9.06 5.99
C SER A 45 -0.31 10.33 5.69
N LYS A 46 -1.64 10.27 5.88
CA LYS A 46 -2.57 11.34 5.48
C LYS A 46 -2.97 12.27 6.63
N SER A 47 -3.05 11.72 7.85
CA SER A 47 -3.54 12.45 9.03
C SER A 47 -2.78 12.11 10.32
N LEU A 48 -1.83 11.19 10.29
CA LEU A 48 -1.14 10.61 11.46
C LEU A 48 -2.10 9.99 12.49
N GLN A 49 -3.33 9.66 12.08
CA GLN A 49 -4.34 9.10 12.95
C GLN A 49 -4.42 7.58 12.80
N VAL A 50 -4.81 6.92 13.89
CA VAL A 50 -5.05 5.49 13.94
C VAL A 50 -6.55 5.24 13.91
N GLU A 51 -7.02 4.56 12.87
CA GLU A 51 -8.42 4.21 12.67
C GLU A 51 -8.62 2.70 12.83
N PRO A 52 -9.16 2.22 13.97
CA PRO A 52 -9.45 0.80 14.13
C PRO A 52 -10.46 0.31 13.09
N PHE A 53 -10.26 -0.87 12.52
CA PHE A 53 -11.21 -1.48 11.58
C PHE A 53 -12.56 -1.79 12.22
N ALA A 54 -12.56 -2.13 13.51
CA ALA A 54 -13.76 -2.36 14.29
C ALA A 54 -13.49 -2.09 15.78
N PRO A 55 -14.53 -1.76 16.58
CA PRO A 55 -14.38 -1.62 18.03
C PRO A 55 -14.11 -2.99 18.68
N VAL A 56 -13.48 -3.02 19.85
CA VAL A 56 -13.20 -4.25 20.62
C VAL A 56 -14.45 -5.09 20.83
N SER A 57 -15.60 -4.45 21.03
CA SER A 57 -16.89 -5.13 21.20
C SER A 57 -17.30 -5.97 19.99
N TRP A 58 -16.87 -5.63 18.78
CA TRP A 58 -17.14 -6.43 17.59
C TRP A 58 -16.45 -7.80 17.69
N TYR A 59 -15.17 -7.83 18.07
CA TYR A 59 -14.40 -9.08 18.22
C TYR A 59 -14.98 -9.95 19.31
N GLN A 60 -15.33 -9.35 20.46
CA GLN A 60 -15.97 -10.05 21.58
C GLN A 60 -17.32 -10.67 21.18
N HIS A 61 -18.17 -9.89 20.50
CA HIS A 61 -19.49 -10.35 20.06
C HIS A 61 -19.42 -11.53 19.09
N HIS A 62 -18.40 -11.56 18.23
CA HIS A 62 -18.24 -12.61 17.23
C HIS A 62 -17.29 -13.74 17.67
N GLY A 63 -16.81 -13.73 18.91
CA GLY A 63 -15.92 -14.77 19.43
C GLY A 63 -14.54 -14.79 18.76
N VAL A 64 -14.09 -13.66 18.19
CA VAL A 64 -12.74 -13.53 17.63
C VAL A 64 -11.77 -13.17 18.75
N GLY A 65 -10.83 -14.06 19.05
CA GLY A 65 -9.78 -13.81 20.05
C GLY A 65 -8.76 -12.78 19.53
N LEU A 66 -8.54 -11.71 20.29
CA LEU A 66 -7.44 -10.78 20.06
C LEU A 66 -6.34 -11.01 21.10
N ILE A 67 -5.12 -11.23 20.65
CA ILE A 67 -3.95 -11.39 21.51
C ILE A 67 -2.91 -10.36 21.09
N GLN A 68 -2.54 -9.48 22.01
CA GLN A 68 -1.43 -8.57 21.78
C GLN A 68 -0.12 -9.32 22.04
N GLU A 69 0.51 -9.78 20.99
CA GLU A 69 1.68 -10.61 21.03
C GLU A 69 2.53 -10.41 19.76
N ASP A 70 3.82 -10.24 19.91
CA ASP A 70 4.78 -10.36 18.83
C ASP A 70 5.20 -11.83 18.68
N VAL A 71 4.63 -12.50 17.70
CA VAL A 71 4.80 -13.94 17.49
C VAL A 71 6.15 -14.21 16.81
N GLN A 72 7.15 -14.58 17.60
CA GLN A 72 8.51 -14.90 17.13
C GLN A 72 8.68 -16.38 16.76
N SER A 73 7.83 -17.24 17.29
CA SER A 73 7.84 -18.69 17.00
C SER A 73 6.44 -19.27 17.07
N LEU A 74 6.20 -20.29 16.27
CA LEU A 74 4.90 -20.93 16.16
C LEU A 74 5.09 -22.41 15.85
N GLN A 75 4.20 -23.26 16.36
CA GLN A 75 4.11 -24.65 15.94
C GLN A 75 3.16 -24.78 14.75
N LEU A 76 3.56 -25.57 13.76
CA LEU A 76 2.70 -25.90 12.63
C LEU A 76 1.44 -26.67 13.10
N PRO A 77 0.31 -26.53 12.39
CA PRO A 77 -0.92 -27.25 12.70
C PRO A 77 -0.72 -28.74 12.83
N GLN A 78 -1.28 -29.36 13.87
CA GLN A 78 -1.21 -30.79 14.11
C GLN A 78 -2.43 -31.53 13.56
N SER A 79 -3.52 -30.83 13.26
CA SER A 79 -4.77 -31.35 12.71
C SER A 79 -5.01 -30.80 11.31
N ALA A 80 -5.58 -31.60 10.43
CA ALA A 80 -5.94 -31.18 9.08
C ALA A 80 -7.02 -30.07 9.06
N ASP A 81 -7.73 -29.87 10.16
CA ASP A 81 -8.78 -28.86 10.31
C ASP A 81 -8.26 -27.54 10.90
N ASP A 82 -7.00 -27.51 11.33
CA ASP A 82 -6.38 -26.30 11.90
C ASP A 82 -5.56 -25.54 10.85
N TRP A 83 -5.66 -24.23 10.91
CA TRP A 83 -5.00 -23.33 9.96
C TRP A 83 -4.12 -22.30 10.67
N VAL A 84 -2.97 -22.07 10.12
CA VAL A 84 -2.12 -20.90 10.43
C VAL A 84 -2.14 -19.99 9.23
N VAL A 85 -2.38 -18.69 9.47
CA VAL A 85 -2.42 -17.68 8.41
C VAL A 85 -1.42 -16.59 8.72
N LEU A 86 -0.37 -16.48 7.91
CA LEU A 86 0.64 -15.43 8.02
C LEU A 86 0.14 -14.18 7.27
N ALA A 87 -0.23 -13.17 8.03
CA ALA A 87 -0.67 -11.85 7.56
C ALA A 87 0.28 -10.76 8.11
N THR A 88 1.56 -11.10 8.24
CA THR A 88 2.61 -10.29 8.88
C THR A 88 2.93 -9.00 8.12
N GLY A 89 2.55 -8.93 6.84
CA GLY A 89 2.70 -7.74 6.03
C GLY A 89 4.15 -7.46 5.67
N THR A 90 4.58 -6.24 5.94
CA THR A 90 5.90 -5.72 5.56
C THR A 90 6.55 -4.95 6.70
N THR A 91 7.87 -4.75 6.59
CA THR A 91 8.66 -3.83 7.41
C THR A 91 9.25 -2.70 6.56
N PRO A 92 9.47 -1.50 7.10
CA PRO A 92 10.16 -0.44 6.39
C PRO A 92 11.60 -0.84 6.05
N LYS A 93 12.04 -0.54 4.84
CA LYS A 93 13.45 -0.65 4.49
C LYS A 93 14.30 0.31 5.32
N ALA A 94 15.37 -0.20 5.90
CA ALA A 94 16.36 0.64 6.55
C ALA A 94 17.11 1.50 5.52
N LEU A 95 17.39 2.75 5.86
CA LEU A 95 18.25 3.59 5.05
C LEU A 95 19.72 3.21 5.32
N ASP A 96 20.31 2.47 4.40
CA ASP A 96 21.68 1.94 4.52
C ASP A 96 22.73 3.00 4.15
N VAL A 97 22.86 3.99 5.04
CA VAL A 97 23.88 5.04 5.00
C VAL A 97 24.39 5.32 6.42
N PRO A 98 25.60 5.89 6.60
CA PRO A 98 26.05 6.36 7.91
C PRO A 98 24.99 7.23 8.58
N GLY A 99 24.60 6.87 9.81
CA GLY A 99 23.56 7.58 10.58
C GLY A 99 22.14 7.32 10.13
N GLY A 100 21.87 6.35 9.24
CA GLY A 100 20.53 6.06 8.73
C GLY A 100 19.46 5.83 9.82
N HIS A 101 19.87 5.37 11.00
CA HIS A 101 18.99 5.17 12.17
C HIS A 101 18.41 6.48 12.78
N HIS A 102 18.91 7.65 12.35
CA HIS A 102 18.32 8.94 12.75
C HIS A 102 17.01 9.26 12.02
N ALA A 103 16.73 8.61 10.88
CA ALA A 103 15.44 8.75 10.23
C ALA A 103 14.38 7.90 10.94
N LEU A 104 13.19 8.47 11.13
CA LEU A 104 12.01 7.72 11.53
C LEU A 104 11.37 7.06 10.31
N SER A 105 10.79 5.89 10.48
CA SER A 105 9.85 5.32 9.52
C SER A 105 8.44 5.86 9.76
N LEU A 106 7.55 5.68 8.79
CA LEU A 106 6.11 5.89 8.95
C LEU A 106 5.36 4.67 8.46
N HIS A 107 5.15 3.70 9.35
CA HIS A 107 4.59 2.41 9.00
C HIS A 107 3.62 1.87 10.06
N SER A 108 3.81 2.24 11.30
CA SER A 108 3.02 1.79 12.45
C SER A 108 2.33 2.94 13.18
N ALA A 109 1.33 2.61 14.01
CA ALA A 109 0.69 3.57 14.91
C ALA A 109 1.73 4.26 15.84
N ALA A 110 2.72 3.51 16.32
CA ALA A 110 3.79 4.07 17.16
C ALA A 110 4.67 5.06 16.38
N ASP A 111 4.96 4.79 15.10
CA ASP A 111 5.69 5.72 14.24
C ASP A 111 4.90 7.02 14.05
N ALA A 112 3.60 6.89 13.72
CA ALA A 112 2.73 8.05 13.54
C ALA A 112 2.64 8.91 14.80
N ALA A 113 2.51 8.29 15.98
CA ALA A 113 2.49 8.99 17.26
C ALA A 113 3.82 9.75 17.50
N ARG A 114 4.96 9.10 17.31
CA ARG A 114 6.29 9.75 17.46
C ARG A 114 6.47 10.93 16.52
N ILE A 115 6.02 10.81 15.27
CA ILE A 115 6.08 11.89 14.27
C ILE A 115 5.13 13.02 14.67
N SER A 116 3.91 12.71 15.11
CA SER A 116 2.93 13.70 15.59
C SER A 116 3.48 14.49 16.77
N ASP A 117 4.04 13.80 17.78
CA ASP A 117 4.66 14.44 18.95
C ASP A 117 5.74 15.46 18.56
N VAL A 118 6.58 15.11 17.57
CA VAL A 118 7.61 16.04 17.07
C VAL A 118 6.98 17.22 16.33
N LEU A 119 6.00 17.00 15.46
CA LEU A 119 5.34 18.07 14.72
C LEU A 119 4.54 19.02 15.65
N GLU A 120 3.89 18.50 16.68
CA GLU A 120 3.09 19.27 17.64
C GLU A 120 3.96 20.01 18.68
N SER A 121 5.10 19.43 19.08
CA SER A 121 6.02 20.05 20.04
C SER A 121 6.86 21.18 19.44
N GLY A 122 6.96 21.22 18.11
CA GLY A 122 7.73 22.23 17.39
C GLY A 122 7.02 23.57 17.28
N MET A 123 7.79 24.65 17.12
CA MET A 123 7.25 25.94 16.72
C MET A 123 6.87 25.90 15.25
N PHE A 124 5.87 26.69 14.86
CA PHE A 124 5.48 26.85 13.46
C PHE A 124 6.70 27.09 12.56
N GLY A 125 6.84 26.32 11.48
CA GLY A 125 7.99 26.44 10.56
C GLY A 125 9.12 25.44 10.78
N GLN A 126 8.88 24.37 11.57
CA GLN A 126 9.84 23.27 11.74
C GLN A 126 10.28 22.68 10.40
N ARG A 127 11.58 22.40 10.26
CA ARG A 127 12.13 21.80 9.01
C ARG A 127 11.95 20.28 9.07
N VAL A 128 11.24 19.77 8.08
CA VAL A 128 10.99 18.34 7.90
C VAL A 128 11.63 17.86 6.61
N LEU A 129 12.40 16.81 6.70
CA LEU A 129 13.04 16.18 5.57
C LEU A 129 12.41 14.82 5.33
N VAL A 130 11.84 14.62 4.14
CA VAL A 130 11.23 13.36 3.73
C VAL A 130 12.12 12.72 2.67
N ILE A 131 12.62 11.51 2.94
CA ILE A 131 13.49 10.75 2.05
C ILE A 131 12.67 9.67 1.38
N GLY A 132 12.49 9.78 0.06
CA GLY A 132 11.63 8.92 -0.75
C GLY A 132 10.31 9.59 -1.12
N ALA A 133 10.09 9.78 -2.42
CA ALA A 133 8.87 10.38 -2.98
C ALA A 133 7.91 9.32 -3.56
N GLY A 134 7.85 8.13 -2.94
CA GLY A 134 6.84 7.12 -3.18
C GLY A 134 5.46 7.56 -2.68
N LEU A 135 4.46 6.65 -2.66
CA LEU A 135 3.10 6.97 -2.20
C LEU A 135 3.11 7.56 -0.78
N VAL A 136 3.69 6.84 0.18
CA VAL A 136 3.74 7.26 1.59
C VAL A 136 4.52 8.55 1.79
N GLY A 137 5.69 8.70 1.15
CA GLY A 137 6.52 9.90 1.30
C GLY A 137 5.87 11.15 0.72
N ALA A 138 5.21 11.04 -0.44
CA ALA A 138 4.49 12.15 -1.06
C ALA A 138 3.24 12.57 -0.25
N GLU A 139 2.50 11.61 0.30
CA GLU A 139 1.36 11.86 1.19
C GLU A 139 1.82 12.54 2.48
N PHE A 140 2.84 11.98 3.14
CA PHE A 140 3.37 12.55 4.38
C PHE A 140 3.98 13.94 4.17
N ALA A 141 4.68 14.19 3.05
CA ALA A 141 5.18 15.53 2.74
C ALA A 141 4.03 16.55 2.66
N SER A 142 2.88 16.17 2.06
CA SER A 142 1.66 16.99 2.06
C SER A 142 1.12 17.20 3.48
N THR A 143 1.00 16.14 4.27
CA THR A 143 0.52 16.20 5.66
C THR A 143 1.39 17.08 6.55
N ALA A 144 2.72 16.93 6.50
CA ALA A 144 3.66 17.75 7.25
C ALA A 144 3.58 19.23 6.81
N LYS A 145 3.40 19.48 5.51
CA LYS A 145 3.20 20.85 5.01
C LYS A 145 1.93 21.48 5.53
N MET A 146 0.84 20.73 5.57
CA MET A 146 -0.46 21.20 6.13
C MET A 146 -0.36 21.50 7.64
N SER A 147 0.53 20.82 8.38
CA SER A 147 0.83 21.11 9.79
C SER A 147 1.70 22.37 9.97
N GLY A 148 2.07 23.07 8.89
CA GLY A 148 2.86 24.31 8.93
C GLY A 148 4.37 24.11 8.85
N ALA A 149 4.86 22.90 8.59
CA ALA A 149 6.29 22.63 8.47
C ALA A 149 6.90 23.21 7.16
N GLN A 150 8.21 23.43 7.21
CA GLN A 150 9.04 23.67 6.03
C GLN A 150 9.55 22.32 5.52
N VAL A 151 8.95 21.81 4.45
CA VAL A 151 9.21 20.45 3.98
C VAL A 151 10.17 20.45 2.80
N THR A 152 11.17 19.56 2.88
CA THR A 152 12.01 19.16 1.75
C THR A 152 11.80 17.68 1.45
N LEU A 153 11.38 17.36 0.23
CA LEU A 153 11.16 16.00 -0.25
C LEU A 153 12.32 15.59 -1.17
N ILE A 154 13.06 14.56 -0.76
CA ILE A 154 14.18 14.00 -1.53
C ILE A 154 13.71 12.77 -2.31
N SER A 155 14.00 12.74 -3.59
CA SER A 155 13.68 11.63 -4.49
C SER A 155 14.92 11.18 -5.25
N SER A 156 15.03 9.88 -5.53
CA SER A 156 16.08 9.34 -6.42
C SER A 156 15.75 9.53 -7.92
N SER A 157 14.57 10.07 -8.25
CA SER A 157 14.07 10.24 -9.63
C SER A 157 13.31 11.56 -9.75
N ASP A 158 13.35 12.17 -10.93
CA ASP A 158 12.55 13.35 -11.29
C ASP A 158 11.07 13.02 -11.55
N ALA A 159 10.76 11.75 -11.80
CA ALA A 159 9.40 11.25 -11.97
C ALA A 159 9.12 10.05 -11.03
N PRO A 160 9.03 10.27 -9.71
CA PRO A 160 8.69 9.21 -8.77
C PRO A 160 7.36 8.56 -9.14
N LEU A 161 7.27 7.22 -9.02
CA LEU A 161 6.07 6.45 -9.33
C LEU A 161 5.68 6.40 -10.83
N ALA A 162 6.57 6.78 -11.76
CA ALA A 162 6.27 6.72 -13.21
C ALA A 162 5.82 5.31 -13.65
N HIS A 163 6.40 4.26 -13.07
CA HIS A 163 6.05 2.87 -13.39
C HIS A 163 4.62 2.46 -12.95
N VAL A 164 3.99 3.23 -12.06
CA VAL A 164 2.62 2.95 -11.57
C VAL A 164 1.59 4.00 -11.97
N LEU A 165 2.03 5.23 -12.30
CA LEU A 165 1.16 6.36 -12.63
C LEU A 165 1.19 6.74 -14.12
N GLY A 166 2.15 6.21 -14.87
CA GLY A 166 2.55 6.75 -16.16
C GLY A 166 3.47 7.97 -15.99
N GLN A 167 4.41 8.14 -16.92
CA GLN A 167 5.48 9.14 -16.86
C GLN A 167 4.91 10.56 -16.68
N GLU A 168 3.97 10.94 -17.54
CA GLU A 168 3.44 12.30 -17.63
C GLU A 168 2.72 12.74 -16.36
N LEU A 169 1.91 11.84 -15.75
CA LEU A 169 1.21 12.17 -14.51
C LEU A 169 2.15 12.17 -13.32
N ALA A 170 3.13 11.26 -13.28
CA ALA A 170 4.14 11.22 -12.23
C ALA A 170 4.96 12.52 -12.20
N GLU A 171 5.42 13.01 -13.35
CA GLU A 171 6.12 14.30 -13.48
C GLU A 171 5.26 15.46 -13.00
N GLN A 172 3.99 15.54 -13.47
CA GLN A 172 3.06 16.59 -13.05
C GLN A 172 2.86 16.60 -11.54
N LEU A 173 2.61 15.43 -10.93
CA LEU A 173 2.35 15.30 -9.50
C LEU A 173 3.60 15.61 -8.67
N HIS A 174 4.80 15.25 -9.15
CA HIS A 174 6.04 15.60 -8.46
C HIS A 174 6.32 17.09 -8.54
N ALA A 175 6.16 17.70 -9.71
CA ALA A 175 6.32 19.15 -9.86
C ALA A 175 5.28 19.96 -9.06
N ASP A 176 4.10 19.39 -8.81
CA ASP A 176 3.03 20.07 -8.07
C ASP A 176 3.37 20.27 -6.58
N HIS A 177 4.29 19.48 -6.01
CA HIS A 177 4.81 19.72 -4.66
C HIS A 177 5.36 21.14 -4.48
N ALA A 178 6.07 21.67 -5.49
CA ALA A 178 6.61 23.03 -5.46
C ALA A 178 5.50 24.08 -5.41
N ASN A 179 4.37 23.87 -6.11
CA ASN A 179 3.21 24.77 -6.06
C ASN A 179 2.60 24.85 -4.66
N HIS A 180 2.79 23.82 -3.85
CA HIS A 180 2.33 23.74 -2.45
C HIS A 180 3.42 24.15 -1.45
N GLY A 181 4.54 24.72 -1.93
CA GLY A 181 5.63 25.22 -1.09
C GLY A 181 6.44 24.11 -0.40
N ILE A 182 6.53 22.95 -1.02
CA ILE A 182 7.43 21.85 -0.65
C ILE A 182 8.64 21.93 -1.57
N ALA A 183 9.85 22.03 -1.01
CA ALA A 183 11.08 21.94 -1.79
C ALA A 183 11.28 20.49 -2.24
N THR A 184 11.58 20.28 -3.53
CA THR A 184 11.94 18.95 -4.05
C THR A 184 13.41 18.91 -4.41
N LEU A 185 14.07 17.80 -4.12
CA LEU A 185 15.46 17.56 -4.43
C LEU A 185 15.61 16.16 -5.04
N THR A 186 16.13 16.10 -6.26
CA THR A 186 16.51 14.82 -6.88
C THR A 186 17.94 14.49 -6.52
N GLY A 187 18.17 13.31 -5.94
CA GLY A 187 19.50 12.83 -5.57
C GLY A 187 19.48 11.77 -4.49
N ALA A 188 20.69 11.30 -4.18
CA ALA A 188 20.90 10.31 -3.14
C ALA A 188 21.31 10.98 -1.83
N VAL A 189 20.74 10.50 -0.73
CA VAL A 189 21.22 10.77 0.62
C VAL A 189 22.44 9.88 0.89
N THR A 190 23.52 10.44 1.39
CA THR A 190 24.78 9.75 1.63
C THR A 190 25.16 9.64 3.11
N GLU A 191 24.55 10.46 3.96
CA GLU A 191 24.77 10.46 5.42
C GLU A 191 23.59 11.11 6.13
N LEU A 192 23.27 10.65 7.33
CA LEU A 192 22.35 11.33 8.25
C LEU A 192 23.06 11.65 9.57
N GLY A 193 22.71 12.79 10.15
CA GLY A 193 22.93 13.10 11.56
C GLY A 193 21.61 13.28 12.31
N PRO A 194 21.65 13.57 13.60
CA PRO A 194 20.44 13.74 14.41
C PRO A 194 19.49 14.83 13.89
N ASN A 195 20.01 15.81 13.16
CA ASN A 195 19.27 16.99 12.71
C ASN A 195 19.68 17.45 11.31
N TYR A 196 20.26 16.58 10.48
CA TYR A 196 20.62 16.89 9.11
C TYR A 196 20.70 15.65 8.23
N ALA A 197 20.67 15.87 6.92
CA ALA A 197 21.08 14.92 5.91
C ALA A 197 22.11 15.53 4.98
N LEU A 198 23.05 14.72 4.49
CA LEU A 198 23.87 15.06 3.32
C LEU A 198 23.23 14.45 2.08
N ALA A 199 22.87 15.30 1.13
CA ALA A 199 22.36 14.88 -0.17
C ALA A 199 23.05 15.70 -1.27
N ASN A 200 23.52 15.04 -2.33
CA ASN A 200 24.27 15.67 -3.42
C ASN A 200 25.49 16.49 -2.93
N GLY A 201 26.14 16.06 -1.85
CA GLY A 201 27.27 16.75 -1.24
C GLY A 201 26.91 18.02 -0.47
N GLN A 202 25.62 18.35 -0.30
CA GLN A 202 25.14 19.50 0.46
C GLN A 202 24.44 19.04 1.74
N ARG A 203 24.59 19.86 2.80
CA ARG A 203 23.93 19.65 4.08
C ARG A 203 22.54 20.28 4.08
N HIS A 204 21.54 19.49 4.45
CA HIS A 204 20.16 19.89 4.64
C HIS A 204 19.78 19.68 6.11
N ASP A 205 19.62 20.76 6.84
CA ASP A 205 19.23 20.71 8.27
C ASP A 205 17.75 20.44 8.41
N ALA A 206 17.36 19.60 9.38
CA ALA A 206 15.98 19.26 9.69
C ALA A 206 15.82 18.86 11.15
N GLU A 207 14.72 19.24 11.77
CA GLU A 207 14.33 18.80 13.11
C GLU A 207 13.66 17.41 13.10
N LEU A 208 13.06 17.05 11.95
CA LEU A 208 12.45 15.74 11.71
C LEU A 208 12.92 15.17 10.37
N ILE A 209 13.40 13.94 10.39
CA ILE A 209 13.77 13.19 9.18
C ILE A 209 12.91 11.94 9.12
N VAL A 210 12.15 11.76 8.03
CA VAL A 210 11.32 10.58 7.78
C VAL A 210 11.79 9.86 6.52
N ALA A 211 12.09 8.56 6.65
CA ALA A 211 12.44 7.71 5.52
C ALA A 211 11.21 6.92 5.05
N ALA A 212 10.84 7.13 3.78
CA ALA A 212 9.75 6.46 3.09
C ALA A 212 10.27 5.81 1.78
N ILE A 213 11.33 4.99 1.90
CA ILE A 213 12.09 4.41 0.79
C ILE A 213 11.62 3.02 0.35
N GLY A 214 10.41 2.65 0.77
CA GLY A 214 9.78 1.38 0.48
C GLY A 214 9.82 0.39 1.64
N VAL A 215 9.31 -0.80 1.37
CA VAL A 215 9.10 -1.86 2.36
C VAL A 215 9.64 -3.19 1.84
N GLU A 216 9.90 -4.11 2.75
CA GLU A 216 10.24 -5.51 2.48
C GLU A 216 9.26 -6.44 3.18
N PRO A 217 9.00 -7.64 2.66
CA PRO A 217 8.06 -8.57 3.26
C PRO A 217 8.56 -9.08 4.61
N GLU A 218 7.66 -9.13 5.62
CA GLU A 218 7.99 -9.68 6.94
C GLU A 218 7.90 -11.20 6.93
N THR A 219 9.00 -11.84 6.60
CA THR A 219 9.10 -13.30 6.37
C THR A 219 9.88 -14.06 7.44
N ALA A 220 10.32 -13.40 8.51
CA ALA A 220 11.16 -14.04 9.54
C ALA A 220 10.49 -15.29 10.13
N LEU A 221 9.19 -15.19 10.49
CA LEU A 221 8.44 -16.33 11.02
C LEU A 221 8.29 -17.45 9.98
N ALA A 222 8.08 -17.13 8.70
CA ALA A 222 8.01 -18.11 7.62
C ALA A 222 9.33 -18.87 7.46
N GLY A 223 10.47 -18.17 7.55
CA GLY A 223 11.80 -18.77 7.55
C GLY A 223 12.00 -19.75 8.72
N HIS A 224 11.57 -19.40 9.94
CA HIS A 224 11.61 -20.29 11.10
C HIS A 224 10.72 -21.53 10.92
N LEU A 225 9.63 -21.42 10.18
CA LEU A 225 8.74 -22.54 9.85
C LEU A 225 9.21 -23.38 8.66
N GLY A 226 10.32 -23.02 8.01
CA GLY A 226 10.85 -23.70 6.82
C GLY A 226 9.98 -23.53 5.58
N LEU A 227 9.22 -22.46 5.49
CA LEU A 227 8.39 -22.15 4.32
C LEU A 227 9.25 -21.53 3.21
N GLU A 228 8.85 -21.76 1.97
CA GLU A 228 9.48 -21.15 0.81
C GLU A 228 9.25 -19.62 0.78
N VAL A 229 10.35 -18.88 0.65
CA VAL A 229 10.36 -17.40 0.61
C VAL A 229 11.15 -16.93 -0.61
N ASP A 230 10.52 -16.10 -1.43
CA ASP A 230 11.12 -15.41 -2.58
C ASP A 230 10.39 -14.09 -2.81
N ASP A 231 10.95 -12.96 -2.37
CA ASP A 231 10.26 -11.65 -2.26
C ASP A 231 8.86 -11.76 -1.65
N GLY A 232 8.74 -12.54 -0.57
CA GLY A 232 7.49 -12.87 0.13
C GLY A 232 7.34 -14.37 0.31
N ILE A 233 6.31 -14.79 1.04
CA ILE A 233 5.99 -16.20 1.23
C ILE A 233 5.33 -16.71 -0.05
N VAL A 234 5.92 -17.74 -0.67
CA VAL A 234 5.39 -18.26 -1.93
C VAL A 234 4.13 -19.09 -1.69
N VAL A 235 3.05 -18.70 -2.37
CA VAL A 235 1.72 -19.32 -2.23
C VAL A 235 1.13 -19.71 -3.58
N ASP A 236 0.19 -20.65 -3.56
CA ASP A 236 -0.66 -20.97 -4.71
C ASP A 236 -1.81 -19.95 -4.86
N SER A 237 -2.62 -20.09 -5.89
CA SER A 237 -3.80 -19.23 -6.14
C SER A 237 -4.90 -19.33 -5.07
N GLN A 238 -4.79 -20.29 -4.14
CA GLN A 238 -5.66 -20.46 -2.99
C GLN A 238 -5.04 -19.89 -1.70
N GLN A 239 -3.93 -19.16 -1.80
CA GLN A 239 -3.13 -18.60 -0.71
C GLN A 239 -2.45 -19.65 0.19
N ARG A 240 -2.32 -20.90 -0.26
CA ARG A 240 -1.62 -21.94 0.48
C ARG A 240 -0.12 -21.84 0.22
N SER A 241 0.68 -21.92 1.27
CA SER A 241 2.13 -22.06 1.12
C SER A 241 2.46 -23.32 0.34
N LEU A 242 3.37 -23.20 -0.64
CA LEU A 242 3.83 -24.35 -1.43
C LEU A 242 4.57 -25.38 -0.56
N SER A 243 5.16 -24.94 0.56
CA SER A 243 5.89 -25.82 1.49
C SER A 243 4.96 -26.55 2.46
N ASN A 244 3.81 -25.96 2.83
CA ASN A 244 2.86 -26.56 3.75
C ASN A 244 1.42 -26.07 3.48
N PRO A 245 0.55 -26.94 2.96
CA PRO A 245 -0.81 -26.53 2.53
C PRO A 245 -1.77 -26.14 3.67
N GLN A 246 -1.41 -26.36 4.94
CA GLN A 246 -2.16 -25.90 6.11
C GLN A 246 -1.72 -24.52 6.62
N VAL A 247 -0.66 -23.96 6.02
CA VAL A 247 -0.23 -22.60 6.25
C VAL A 247 -0.63 -21.76 5.06
N LEU A 248 -1.38 -20.70 5.32
CA LEU A 248 -1.71 -19.68 4.33
C LEU A 248 -0.84 -18.45 4.54
N ALA A 249 -0.60 -17.69 3.47
CA ALA A 249 -0.07 -16.34 3.58
C ALA A 249 -0.92 -15.38 2.75
N ILE A 250 -1.19 -14.17 3.31
CA ILE A 250 -2.10 -13.18 2.72
C ILE A 250 -1.58 -11.76 2.90
N GLY A 251 -1.96 -10.88 1.98
CA GLY A 251 -1.56 -9.47 1.96
C GLY A 251 -0.10 -9.29 1.58
N ASP A 252 0.49 -8.18 1.99
CA ASP A 252 1.79 -7.71 1.51
C ASP A 252 2.97 -8.68 1.75
N VAL A 253 2.81 -9.67 2.63
CA VAL A 253 3.83 -10.72 2.86
C VAL A 253 3.75 -11.86 1.84
N ALA A 254 2.58 -12.04 1.20
CA ALA A 254 2.33 -13.14 0.28
C ALA A 254 2.78 -12.80 -1.14
N ARG A 255 3.32 -13.77 -1.85
CA ARG A 255 3.61 -13.71 -3.28
C ARG A 255 3.05 -14.95 -3.97
N GLU A 256 2.07 -14.77 -4.83
CA GLU A 256 1.54 -15.88 -5.65
C GLU A 256 2.63 -16.37 -6.62
N GLU A 257 2.75 -17.69 -6.74
CA GLU A 257 3.74 -18.31 -7.62
C GLU A 257 3.68 -17.72 -9.05
N ASN A 258 4.85 -17.41 -9.62
CA ASN A 258 5.00 -16.80 -10.94
C ASN A 258 4.34 -15.41 -11.13
N GLN A 259 3.95 -14.73 -10.04
CA GLN A 259 3.45 -13.37 -10.08
C GLN A 259 4.36 -12.43 -9.27
N PRO A 260 4.43 -11.14 -9.60
CA PRO A 260 5.03 -10.15 -8.72
C PRO A 260 4.20 -10.02 -7.45
N ARG A 261 4.86 -9.70 -6.32
CA ARG A 261 4.18 -9.44 -5.07
C ARG A 261 3.30 -8.18 -5.17
N ALA A 262 2.03 -8.29 -4.78
CA ALA A 262 1.08 -7.18 -4.77
C ALA A 262 1.09 -6.50 -3.39
N VAL A 263 1.48 -5.22 -3.35
CA VAL A 263 1.61 -4.45 -2.10
C VAL A 263 0.61 -3.28 -2.15
N HIS A 264 -0.66 -3.61 -1.95
CA HIS A 264 -1.71 -2.59 -1.86
C HIS A 264 -2.96 -3.12 -1.14
N TRP A 265 -3.68 -2.19 -0.53
CA TRP A 265 -4.82 -2.45 0.35
C TRP A 265 -5.88 -3.40 -0.24
N GLU A 266 -6.27 -3.19 -1.50
CA GLU A 266 -7.31 -4.02 -2.14
C GLU A 266 -6.81 -5.44 -2.40
N ALA A 267 -5.54 -5.64 -2.81
CA ALA A 267 -4.98 -6.99 -2.98
C ALA A 267 -5.01 -7.77 -1.67
N ALA A 268 -4.66 -7.11 -0.56
CA ALA A 268 -4.71 -7.73 0.76
C ALA A 268 -6.15 -8.15 1.16
N MET A 269 -7.16 -7.37 0.80
CA MET A 269 -8.57 -7.73 0.98
C MET A 269 -8.99 -8.92 0.11
N GLU A 270 -8.53 -8.96 -1.13
CA GLU A 270 -8.81 -10.06 -2.06
C GLU A 270 -8.12 -11.37 -1.62
N ASP A 271 -6.86 -11.29 -1.16
CA ASP A 271 -6.15 -12.44 -0.59
C ASP A 271 -6.91 -13.02 0.62
N ALA A 272 -7.40 -12.15 1.50
CA ALA A 272 -8.23 -12.57 2.63
C ALA A 272 -9.50 -13.30 2.20
N ALA A 273 -10.16 -12.84 1.13
CA ALA A 273 -11.34 -13.50 0.58
C ALA A 273 -11.01 -14.86 -0.06
N GLN A 274 -9.85 -14.98 -0.75
CA GLN A 274 -9.35 -16.25 -1.28
C GLN A 274 -9.05 -17.24 -0.14
N ALA A 275 -8.32 -16.78 0.90
CA ALA A 275 -7.99 -17.60 2.06
C ALA A 275 -9.25 -18.06 2.82
N ALA A 276 -10.25 -17.20 2.97
CA ALA A 276 -11.53 -17.58 3.56
C ALA A 276 -12.22 -18.69 2.76
N ALA A 277 -12.25 -18.57 1.42
CA ALA A 277 -12.80 -19.60 0.55
C ALA A 277 -12.03 -20.92 0.68
N THR A 278 -10.72 -20.87 0.78
CA THR A 278 -9.85 -22.04 0.99
C THR A 278 -10.17 -22.75 2.33
N ILE A 279 -10.24 -21.99 3.41
CA ILE A 279 -10.57 -22.52 4.76
C ILE A 279 -11.98 -23.11 4.81
N MET A 280 -12.94 -22.45 4.16
CA MET A 280 -14.34 -22.88 4.11
C MET A 280 -14.62 -23.98 3.10
N GLY A 281 -13.66 -24.31 2.22
CA GLY A 281 -13.87 -25.27 1.12
C GLY A 281 -14.89 -24.79 0.09
N THR A 282 -15.00 -23.47 -0.11
CA THR A 282 -15.94 -22.85 -1.05
C THR A 282 -15.24 -22.36 -2.32
N ALA A 283 -16.02 -21.98 -3.32
CA ALA A 283 -15.43 -21.41 -4.54
C ALA A 283 -14.81 -20.03 -4.25
N ALA A 284 -13.57 -19.85 -4.67
CA ALA A 284 -12.84 -18.60 -4.53
C ALA A 284 -13.48 -17.48 -5.37
N PRO A 285 -13.58 -16.26 -4.86
CA PRO A 285 -14.05 -15.12 -5.62
C PRO A 285 -13.07 -14.79 -6.76
N LYS A 286 -13.58 -14.24 -7.86
CA LYS A 286 -12.71 -13.76 -8.93
C LYS A 286 -11.97 -12.50 -8.48
N ARG A 287 -10.65 -12.45 -8.70
CA ARG A 287 -9.86 -11.23 -8.47
C ARG A 287 -10.31 -10.11 -9.41
N SER A 288 -10.30 -8.91 -8.91
CA SER A 288 -10.62 -7.72 -9.69
C SER A 288 -9.39 -7.21 -10.45
N VAL A 289 -9.62 -6.30 -11.41
CA VAL A 289 -8.52 -5.50 -11.98
C VAL A 289 -7.88 -4.69 -10.85
N PRO A 290 -6.55 -4.67 -10.71
CA PRO A 290 -5.89 -3.94 -9.63
C PRO A 290 -6.32 -2.47 -9.56
N TRP A 291 -6.47 -1.98 -8.34
CA TRP A 291 -6.79 -0.58 -8.06
C TRP A 291 -6.12 -0.15 -6.75
N PHE A 292 -5.53 1.03 -6.77
CA PHE A 292 -5.02 1.70 -5.57
C PHE A 292 -5.19 3.21 -5.68
N TRP A 293 -4.99 3.91 -4.59
CA TRP A 293 -5.12 5.36 -4.52
C TRP A 293 -4.01 6.00 -3.67
N SER A 294 -3.87 7.32 -3.83
CA SER A 294 -3.04 8.17 -3.00
C SER A 294 -3.70 9.54 -2.84
N ASP A 295 -3.67 10.07 -1.63
CA ASP A 295 -4.24 11.39 -1.33
C ASP A 295 -3.12 12.35 -0.95
N ARG A 296 -3.00 13.48 -1.67
CA ARG A 296 -2.01 14.52 -1.43
C ARG A 296 -2.51 15.87 -1.92
N HIS A 297 -2.24 16.93 -1.18
CA HIS A 297 -2.60 18.29 -1.61
C HIS A 297 -4.08 18.44 -2.00
N GLU A 298 -4.98 17.82 -1.24
CA GLU A 298 -6.43 17.76 -1.52
C GLU A 298 -6.79 17.09 -2.86
N MET A 299 -5.84 16.43 -3.52
CA MET A 299 -6.08 15.62 -4.72
C MET A 299 -6.21 14.14 -4.35
N HIS A 300 -7.21 13.49 -4.93
CA HIS A 300 -7.38 12.02 -4.89
C HIS A 300 -6.85 11.42 -6.20
N VAL A 301 -5.72 10.74 -6.13
CA VAL A 301 -5.09 10.08 -7.27
C VAL A 301 -5.43 8.61 -7.26
N GLU A 302 -6.02 8.11 -8.34
CA GLU A 302 -6.38 6.70 -8.49
C GLU A 302 -5.60 6.07 -9.65
N THR A 303 -5.19 4.82 -9.47
CA THR A 303 -4.63 3.99 -10.55
C THR A 303 -5.40 2.69 -10.66
N VAL A 304 -5.70 2.31 -11.88
CA VAL A 304 -6.42 1.09 -12.25
C VAL A 304 -5.58 0.32 -13.27
N GLY A 305 -5.48 -1.01 -13.09
CA GLY A 305 -4.70 -1.87 -13.98
C GLY A 305 -3.19 -1.80 -13.72
N ASP A 306 -2.41 -2.10 -14.74
CA ASP A 306 -0.96 -2.26 -14.62
C ASP A 306 -0.25 -1.58 -15.80
N PHE A 307 0.51 -0.51 -15.51
CA PHE A 307 1.28 0.25 -16.50
C PHE A 307 2.46 -0.54 -17.08
N SER A 308 2.91 -1.62 -16.42
CA SER A 308 3.97 -2.46 -16.99
C SER A 308 3.54 -3.18 -18.26
N GLN A 309 2.22 -3.32 -18.49
CA GLN A 309 1.63 -3.92 -19.68
C GLN A 309 1.39 -2.90 -20.80
N ALA A 310 1.59 -1.60 -20.53
CA ALA A 310 1.35 -0.56 -21.52
C ALA A 310 2.52 -0.46 -22.50
N ALA A 311 2.21 -0.53 -23.80
CA ALA A 311 3.14 -0.23 -24.89
C ALA A 311 3.13 1.25 -25.29
N SER A 312 2.07 1.97 -24.96
CA SER A 312 1.91 3.40 -25.23
C SER A 312 0.95 4.04 -24.22
N THR A 313 1.03 5.37 -24.11
CA THR A 313 0.13 6.15 -23.26
C THR A 313 -0.70 7.15 -24.05
N VAL A 314 -1.88 7.48 -23.55
CA VAL A 314 -2.75 8.53 -24.06
C VAL A 314 -3.12 9.46 -22.92
N THR A 315 -2.76 10.73 -23.03
CA THR A 315 -3.02 11.74 -22.00
C THR A 315 -4.31 12.49 -22.28
N ARG A 316 -5.17 12.60 -21.27
CA ARG A 316 -6.35 13.48 -21.25
C ARG A 316 -6.07 14.69 -20.40
N LEU A 317 -6.31 15.87 -20.95
CA LEU A 317 -6.17 17.13 -20.23
C LEU A 317 -7.54 17.59 -19.68
N ASN A 318 -7.52 18.25 -18.53
CA ASN A 318 -8.68 18.97 -18.02
C ASN A 318 -8.83 20.32 -18.74
N ARG A 319 -9.92 21.06 -18.43
CA ARG A 319 -10.20 22.39 -19.04
C ARG A 319 -9.11 23.45 -18.77
N ARG A 320 -8.22 23.20 -17.80
CA ARG A 320 -7.12 24.12 -17.45
C ARG A 320 -5.79 23.70 -18.14
N GLY A 321 -5.83 22.70 -19.01
CA GLY A 321 -4.65 22.19 -19.71
C GLY A 321 -3.72 21.31 -18.85
N LYS A 322 -4.12 20.96 -17.62
CA LYS A 322 -3.39 20.02 -16.75
C LYS A 322 -3.82 18.59 -17.05
N ILE A 323 -2.90 17.65 -16.88
CA ILE A 323 -3.17 16.22 -17.00
C ILE A 323 -4.21 15.82 -15.94
N GLN A 324 -5.30 15.23 -16.41
CA GLN A 324 -6.35 14.66 -15.57
C GLN A 324 -6.26 13.14 -15.54
N THR A 325 -5.95 12.52 -16.68
CA THR A 325 -5.87 11.07 -16.81
C THR A 325 -4.77 10.70 -17.79
N VAL A 326 -3.99 9.68 -17.46
CA VAL A 326 -3.11 8.97 -18.38
C VAL A 326 -3.65 7.56 -18.55
N PHE A 327 -3.95 7.16 -19.78
CA PHE A 327 -4.37 5.81 -20.13
C PHE A 327 -3.20 5.04 -20.70
N GLY A 328 -3.00 3.80 -20.27
CA GLY A 328 -2.03 2.86 -20.83
C GLY A 328 -2.70 1.88 -21.78
N LEU A 329 -2.16 1.74 -22.98
CA LEU A 329 -2.63 0.82 -24.02
C LEU A 329 -1.56 -0.23 -24.32
N ASP A 330 -1.95 -1.47 -24.47
CA ASP A 330 -1.08 -2.55 -24.94
C ASP A 330 -0.72 -2.40 -26.43
N ALA A 331 0.10 -3.30 -26.97
CA ALA A 331 0.51 -3.28 -28.37
C ALA A 331 -0.67 -3.51 -29.37
N LYS A 332 -1.83 -3.97 -28.90
CA LYS A 332 -3.04 -4.16 -29.69
C LYS A 332 -4.02 -2.99 -29.56
N GLY A 333 -3.69 -1.98 -28.77
CA GLY A 333 -4.56 -0.85 -28.47
C GLY A 333 -5.63 -1.14 -27.41
N SER A 334 -5.53 -2.27 -26.70
CA SER A 334 -6.42 -2.56 -25.57
C SER A 334 -6.03 -1.74 -24.35
N LEU A 335 -7.02 -1.26 -23.61
CA LEU A 335 -6.80 -0.53 -22.36
C LEU A 335 -6.33 -1.50 -21.29
N VAL A 336 -5.14 -1.25 -20.70
CA VAL A 336 -4.53 -2.09 -19.67
C VAL A 336 -4.31 -1.37 -18.35
N SER A 337 -4.26 -0.05 -18.38
CA SER A 337 -4.11 0.77 -17.18
C SER A 337 -4.66 2.18 -17.36
N ALA A 338 -4.92 2.87 -16.28
CA ALA A 338 -5.09 4.31 -16.26
C ALA A 338 -4.81 4.88 -14.86
N SER A 339 -4.18 6.06 -14.83
CA SER A 339 -4.05 6.88 -13.62
C SER A 339 -4.78 8.18 -13.80
N MET A 340 -5.44 8.67 -12.74
CA MET A 340 -6.27 9.85 -12.82
C MET A 340 -6.34 10.62 -11.51
N ILE A 341 -6.53 11.93 -11.63
CA ILE A 341 -6.83 12.81 -10.50
C ILE A 341 -8.34 12.96 -10.41
N ASP A 342 -8.91 12.72 -9.21
CA ASP A 342 -10.34 12.81 -8.89
C ASP A 342 -11.21 11.98 -9.87
N GLY A 343 -10.75 10.76 -10.18
CA GLY A 343 -11.33 9.90 -11.21
C GLY A 343 -12.75 9.42 -10.93
N GLY A 344 -13.02 8.99 -9.70
CA GLY A 344 -14.36 8.61 -9.23
C GLY A 344 -15.07 7.59 -10.13
N LEU A 345 -16.15 8.02 -10.82
CA LEU A 345 -16.89 7.14 -11.73
C LEU A 345 -16.08 6.74 -12.97
N MET A 346 -15.09 7.55 -13.38
CA MET A 346 -14.20 7.23 -14.50
C MET A 346 -13.30 6.05 -14.14
N ALA A 347 -12.73 6.01 -12.94
CA ALA A 347 -11.94 4.87 -12.48
C ALA A 347 -12.73 3.55 -12.53
N LYS A 348 -14.01 3.59 -12.09
CA LYS A 348 -14.91 2.42 -12.18
C LYS A 348 -15.22 2.01 -13.61
N ALA A 349 -15.37 2.97 -14.53
CA ALA A 349 -15.61 2.67 -15.96
C ALA A 349 -14.36 2.06 -16.60
N VAL A 350 -13.20 2.65 -16.39
CA VAL A 350 -11.90 2.15 -16.87
C VAL A 350 -11.66 0.72 -16.37
N ARG A 351 -11.88 0.47 -15.08
CA ARG A 351 -11.73 -0.86 -14.49
C ARG A 351 -12.57 -1.92 -15.21
N ARG A 352 -13.83 -1.59 -15.57
CA ARG A 352 -14.71 -2.49 -16.34
C ARG A 352 -14.25 -2.69 -17.77
N LEU A 353 -13.68 -1.66 -18.40
CA LEU A 353 -13.15 -1.74 -19.76
C LEU A 353 -11.90 -2.62 -19.82
N ILE A 354 -10.98 -2.47 -18.87
CA ILE A 354 -9.80 -3.32 -18.75
C ILE A 354 -10.23 -4.79 -18.56
N ALA A 355 -11.18 -5.05 -17.64
CA ALA A 355 -11.70 -6.40 -17.41
C ALA A 355 -12.32 -7.06 -18.64
N LYS A 356 -12.71 -6.27 -19.66
CA LYS A 356 -13.27 -6.70 -20.94
C LYS A 356 -12.29 -6.66 -22.10
N SER A 357 -11.01 -6.29 -21.85
CA SER A 357 -9.99 -6.04 -22.89
C SER A 357 -10.50 -5.09 -23.97
N ALA A 358 -11.19 -4.01 -23.57
CA ALA A 358 -11.79 -3.04 -24.49
C ALA A 358 -10.71 -2.21 -25.20
N THR A 359 -11.01 -1.78 -26.43
CA THR A 359 -10.15 -0.94 -27.28
C THR A 359 -10.83 0.40 -27.60
N PRO A 360 -10.91 1.34 -26.62
CA PRO A 360 -11.49 2.66 -26.87
C PRO A 360 -10.69 3.44 -27.93
N SER A 361 -11.36 4.31 -28.71
CA SER A 361 -10.63 5.15 -29.66
C SER A 361 -9.77 6.18 -28.95
N ILE A 362 -8.65 6.58 -29.58
CA ILE A 362 -7.76 7.59 -29.03
C ILE A 362 -8.48 8.93 -28.86
N GLU A 363 -9.40 9.26 -29.77
CA GLU A 363 -10.24 10.47 -29.68
C GLU A 363 -11.09 10.44 -28.41
N GLN A 364 -11.79 9.32 -28.13
CA GLN A 364 -12.57 9.16 -26.90
C GLN A 364 -11.70 9.27 -25.64
N LEU A 365 -10.48 8.71 -25.65
CA LEU A 365 -9.57 8.80 -24.51
C LEU A 365 -9.07 10.23 -24.27
N LYS A 366 -8.81 11.01 -25.33
CA LYS A 366 -8.32 12.40 -25.24
C LYS A 366 -9.40 13.41 -24.89
N ASP A 367 -10.65 13.16 -25.32
CA ASP A 367 -11.73 14.13 -25.15
C ASP A 367 -12.18 14.24 -23.67
N PRO A 368 -12.01 15.42 -23.03
CA PRO A 368 -12.44 15.64 -21.67
C PRO A 368 -13.99 15.61 -21.46
N LEU A 369 -14.76 15.66 -22.54
CA LEU A 369 -16.21 15.60 -22.50
C LEU A 369 -16.74 14.17 -22.58
N THR A 370 -15.94 13.22 -23.04
CA THR A 370 -16.31 11.79 -23.06
C THR A 370 -16.44 11.28 -21.62
N GLY A 371 -17.69 11.07 -21.21
CA GLY A 371 -18.03 10.62 -19.87
C GLY A 371 -17.82 9.14 -19.63
N PRO A 372 -17.92 8.65 -18.37
CA PRO A 372 -17.72 7.24 -18.01
C PRO A 372 -18.66 6.25 -18.72
N ARG A 373 -19.84 6.72 -19.17
CA ARG A 373 -20.83 5.89 -19.88
C ARG A 373 -20.60 5.80 -21.38
N GLU A 374 -19.81 6.72 -21.92
CA GLU A 374 -19.55 6.86 -23.37
C GLU A 374 -18.21 6.23 -23.75
N LEU A 375 -17.31 6.15 -22.76
CA LEU A 375 -16.00 5.55 -22.95
C LEU A 375 -16.13 4.07 -23.36
N GLY A 376 -15.61 3.69 -24.54
CA GLY A 376 -15.63 2.32 -25.04
C GLY A 376 -16.95 1.89 -25.72
N ARG A 377 -17.79 2.86 -26.14
CA ARG A 377 -18.97 2.62 -27.00
C ARG A 377 -18.65 2.80 -28.46
#